data_fdf094321cb3ab8a24d70b6edb4527e0
#
_entry.id   fdf094321cb3ab8a24d70b6edb4527e0
#
_cell.length_a   1.000
_cell.length_b   1.000
_cell.length_c   1.000
_cell.angle_alpha   90.00
_cell.angle_beta   90.00
_cell.angle_gamma   90.00
#
_symmetry.space_group_name_H-M   'P 1'
#
loop_
_entity.id
_entity.type
_entity.pdbx_description
1 polymer ?
#
loop_
_entity_poly.entity_id
_entity_poly.type
_entity_poly.pdbx_seq_one_letter_code
_entity_poly.pdbx_strand_id
1 'polypeptide(L)'
;MTDKPLDQGQALPPVDIKPLLTKLWPSTASVTPAEIAYAISHFFTNQVTEAQTASLLMALHFTQMDFRADVLAECARVMLKAAAPIPVDELRQVIEKRGKKEGAYNGGLVSSHHYSIEFGHEIANSMSSV
;
A
#
# COMPACT_ATOMS: atom_id res chain seq x y z
N MET A 1 4.45 -26.33 -33.09
CA MET A 1 4.14 -25.72 -31.80
C MET A 1 4.81 -24.32 -31.82
N THR A 2 4.02 -23.31 -32.06
CA THR A 2 4.48 -21.92 -32.10
C THR A 2 4.36 -21.37 -30.68
N ASP A 3 5.52 -21.25 -30.01
CA ASP A 3 5.64 -20.48 -28.79
C ASP A 3 5.26 -19.02 -29.09
N LYS A 4 4.08 -18.66 -28.68
CA LYS A 4 3.63 -17.26 -28.66
C LYS A 4 4.42 -16.57 -27.55
N PRO A 5 5.27 -15.53 -27.84
CA PRO A 5 5.92 -14.78 -26.80
C PRO A 5 4.84 -14.18 -25.89
N LEU A 6 4.99 -14.43 -24.58
CA LEU A 6 4.22 -13.72 -23.56
C LEU A 6 4.34 -12.23 -23.82
N ASP A 7 3.21 -11.58 -23.99
CA ASP A 7 3.07 -10.14 -24.11
C ASP A 7 3.86 -9.48 -22.97
N GLN A 8 5.04 -8.98 -23.31
CA GLN A 8 5.83 -8.18 -22.40
C GLN A 8 5.08 -6.88 -22.24
N GLY A 9 4.32 -6.79 -21.14
CA GLY A 9 3.54 -5.64 -20.78
C GLY A 9 4.35 -4.37 -21.06
N GLN A 10 3.83 -3.53 -21.93
CA GLN A 10 4.48 -2.33 -22.42
C GLN A 10 4.94 -1.48 -21.23
N ALA A 11 6.26 -1.40 -21.02
CA ALA A 11 6.83 -0.63 -19.92
C ALA A 11 6.34 0.82 -20.03
N LEU A 12 5.74 1.33 -18.96
CA LEU A 12 5.27 2.70 -18.90
C LEU A 12 6.46 3.67 -18.98
N PRO A 13 6.28 4.86 -19.55
CA PRO A 13 7.37 5.83 -19.68
C PRO A 13 7.90 6.22 -18.29
N PRO A 14 9.22 6.45 -18.15
CA PRO A 14 9.82 6.85 -16.88
C PRO A 14 9.28 8.22 -16.44
N VAL A 15 9.10 8.37 -15.13
CA VAL A 15 8.68 9.62 -14.50
C VAL A 15 9.87 10.23 -13.75
N ASP A 16 10.10 11.52 -13.98
CA ASP A 16 11.15 12.26 -13.28
C ASP A 16 10.58 12.97 -12.04
N ILE A 17 11.03 12.57 -10.86
CA ILE A 17 10.64 13.18 -9.59
C ILE A 17 11.66 14.19 -9.05
N LYS A 18 12.72 14.52 -9.80
CA LYS A 18 13.71 15.53 -9.40
C LYS A 18 13.09 16.88 -9.03
N PRO A 19 12.05 17.39 -9.75
CA PRO A 19 11.40 18.63 -9.36
C PRO A 19 10.81 18.59 -7.94
N LEU A 20 10.23 17.46 -7.54
CA LEU A 20 9.73 17.26 -6.18
C LEU A 20 10.87 17.23 -5.16
N LEU A 21 11.96 16.53 -5.46
CA LEU A 21 13.14 16.47 -4.60
C LEU A 21 13.73 17.85 -4.37
N THR A 22 13.77 18.68 -5.41
CA THR A 22 14.23 20.07 -5.31
C THR A 22 13.32 20.93 -4.44
N LYS A 23 11.99 20.69 -4.49
CA LYS A 23 11.04 21.39 -3.62
C LYS A 23 11.15 21.00 -2.15
N LEU A 24 11.53 19.76 -1.86
CA LEU A 24 11.69 19.26 -0.49
C LEU A 24 12.88 19.93 0.23
N TRP A 25 13.81 20.53 -0.51
CA TRP A 25 14.98 21.19 0.02
C TRP A 25 15.12 22.63 -0.55
N PRO A 26 15.39 23.65 0.27
CA PRO A 26 15.63 23.63 1.72
C PRO A 26 14.36 23.74 2.58
N SER A 27 13.19 23.89 2.00
CA SER A 27 11.94 24.09 2.74
C SER A 27 10.79 23.31 2.12
N THR A 28 10.06 22.60 2.96
CA THR A 28 8.87 21.81 2.59
C THR A 28 7.60 22.64 2.44
N ALA A 29 7.65 23.96 2.65
CA ALA A 29 6.46 24.82 2.69
C ALA A 29 5.63 24.83 1.41
N SER A 30 6.27 24.56 0.26
CA SER A 30 5.60 24.51 -1.05
C SER A 30 5.20 23.11 -1.50
N VAL A 31 5.47 22.08 -0.68
CA VAL A 31 5.19 20.70 -1.02
C VAL A 31 3.86 20.26 -0.43
N THR A 32 3.00 19.73 -1.26
CA THR A 32 1.71 19.22 -0.84
C THR A 32 1.75 17.70 -0.62
N PRO A 33 0.92 17.15 0.30
CA PRO A 33 0.79 15.70 0.48
C PRO A 33 0.45 14.96 -0.83
N ALA A 34 -0.36 15.59 -1.69
CA ALA A 34 -0.75 15.03 -2.98
C ALA A 34 0.43 14.86 -3.95
N GLU A 35 1.38 15.80 -3.97
CA GLU A 35 2.60 15.70 -4.80
C GLU A 35 3.48 14.52 -4.36
N ILE A 36 3.61 14.32 -3.05
CA ILE A 36 4.35 13.19 -2.47
C ILE A 36 3.65 11.88 -2.82
N ALA A 37 2.34 11.79 -2.59
CA ALA A 37 1.55 10.61 -2.90
C ALA A 37 1.59 10.27 -4.40
N TYR A 38 1.55 11.27 -5.27
CA TYR A 38 1.70 11.08 -6.71
C TYR A 38 3.06 10.45 -7.06
N ALA A 39 4.15 10.96 -6.50
CA ALA A 39 5.47 10.37 -6.72
C ALA A 39 5.55 8.91 -6.23
N ILE A 40 4.98 8.61 -5.06
CA ILE A 40 4.93 7.26 -4.49
C ILE A 40 4.10 6.32 -5.36
N SER A 41 3.02 6.78 -5.99
CA SER A 41 2.20 5.94 -6.87
C SER A 41 3.00 5.34 -8.04
N HIS A 42 4.04 6.02 -8.50
CA HIS A 42 4.91 5.56 -9.59
C HIS A 42 5.93 4.51 -9.17
N PHE A 43 6.10 4.25 -7.86
CA PHE A 43 6.92 3.14 -7.38
C PHE A 43 6.32 1.78 -7.76
N PHE A 44 5.00 1.68 -7.73
CA PHE A 44 4.29 0.43 -8.05
C PHE A 44 4.23 0.12 -9.54
N THR A 45 4.55 1.09 -10.38
CA THR A 45 4.56 0.95 -11.84
C THR A 45 5.97 0.88 -12.42
N ASN A 46 7.01 0.87 -11.56
CA ASN A 46 8.43 0.88 -11.95
C ASN A 46 8.80 2.06 -12.88
N GLN A 47 8.12 3.19 -12.75
CA GLN A 47 8.37 4.38 -13.57
C GLN A 47 9.43 5.30 -12.95
N VAL A 48 9.81 5.08 -11.69
CA VAL A 48 10.82 5.84 -10.97
C VAL A 48 12.01 4.93 -10.71
N THR A 49 13.21 5.46 -10.89
CA THR A 49 14.43 4.69 -10.65
C THR A 49 14.65 4.41 -9.16
N GLU A 50 15.38 3.33 -8.85
CA GLU A 50 15.71 2.99 -7.45
C GLU A 50 16.43 4.15 -6.74
N ALA A 51 17.34 4.83 -7.44
CA ALA A 51 18.06 5.98 -6.91
C ALA A 51 17.12 7.15 -6.57
N GLN A 52 16.13 7.44 -7.41
CA GLN A 52 15.13 8.48 -7.14
C GLN A 52 14.19 8.05 -6.02
N THR A 53 13.80 6.78 -5.95
CA THR A 53 13.01 6.21 -4.85
C THR A 53 13.73 6.36 -3.51
N ALA A 54 14.99 5.93 -3.44
CA ALA A 54 15.80 6.06 -2.25
C ALA A 54 15.97 7.53 -1.83
N SER A 55 16.24 8.41 -2.80
CA SER A 55 16.38 9.85 -2.55
C SER A 55 15.10 10.48 -1.99
N LEU A 56 13.93 10.09 -2.51
CA LEU A 56 12.66 10.59 -2.01
C LEU A 56 12.41 10.13 -0.58
N LEU A 57 12.60 8.84 -0.29
CA LEU A 57 12.39 8.31 1.07
C LEU A 57 13.32 8.97 2.09
N MET A 58 14.59 9.17 1.72
CA MET A 58 15.56 9.90 2.55
C MET A 58 15.14 11.35 2.76
N ALA A 59 14.72 12.06 1.71
CA ALA A 59 14.29 13.44 1.81
C ALA A 59 13.05 13.58 2.70
N LEU A 60 12.07 12.69 2.57
CA LEU A 60 10.88 12.69 3.43
C LEU A 60 11.24 12.46 4.90
N HIS A 61 12.18 11.57 5.17
CA HIS A 61 12.64 11.28 6.52
C HIS A 61 13.37 12.46 7.15
N PHE A 62 14.37 13.04 6.46
CA PHE A 62 15.12 14.18 6.98
C PHE A 62 14.29 15.44 7.13
N THR A 63 13.26 15.62 6.32
CA THR A 63 12.32 16.75 6.44
C THR A 63 11.14 16.45 7.37
N GLN A 64 11.08 15.24 7.94
CA GLN A 64 10.00 14.76 8.81
C GLN A 64 8.60 14.79 8.17
N MET A 65 8.55 14.80 6.85
CA MET A 65 7.28 14.74 6.12
C MET A 65 6.61 13.35 6.24
N ASP A 66 7.40 12.31 6.48
CA ASP A 66 6.95 10.93 6.72
C ASP A 66 6.20 10.75 8.05
N PHE A 67 6.30 11.70 8.98
CA PHE A 67 5.54 11.69 10.24
C PHE A 67 4.24 12.49 10.19
N ARG A 68 4.00 13.20 9.11
CA ARG A 68 2.78 14.00 8.97
C ARG A 68 1.58 13.13 8.63
N ALA A 69 0.50 13.26 9.40
CA ALA A 69 -0.72 12.47 9.23
C ALA A 69 -1.37 12.67 7.86
N ASP A 70 -1.37 13.90 7.32
CA ASP A 70 -1.92 14.22 6.00
C ASP A 70 -1.12 13.58 4.87
N VAL A 71 0.21 13.55 4.97
CA VAL A 71 1.10 12.86 4.01
C VAL A 71 0.88 11.35 4.06
N LEU A 72 0.86 10.78 5.28
CA LEU A 72 0.62 9.34 5.46
C LEU A 72 -0.74 8.92 4.91
N ALA A 73 -1.79 9.70 5.16
CA ALA A 73 -3.13 9.40 4.66
C ALA A 73 -3.20 9.40 3.12
N GLU A 74 -2.60 10.40 2.47
CA GLU A 74 -2.57 10.47 1.00
C GLU A 74 -1.71 9.34 0.39
N CYS A 75 -0.56 9.04 0.98
CA CYS A 75 0.27 7.91 0.55
C CYS A 75 -0.47 6.58 0.71
N ALA A 76 -1.08 6.34 1.86
CA ALA A 76 -1.86 5.12 2.10
C ALA A 76 -3.00 4.95 1.07
N ARG A 77 -3.68 6.04 0.72
CA ARG A 77 -4.75 6.04 -0.27
C ARG A 77 -4.25 5.60 -1.66
N VAL A 78 -3.11 6.12 -2.12
CA VAL A 78 -2.56 5.72 -3.43
C VAL A 78 -1.99 4.30 -3.40
N MET A 79 -1.40 3.89 -2.29
CA MET A 79 -0.91 2.52 -2.10
C MET A 79 -2.05 1.51 -2.13
N LEU A 80 -3.15 1.80 -1.44
CA LEU A 80 -4.34 0.95 -1.43
C LEU A 80 -4.96 0.85 -2.83
N LYS A 81 -4.98 1.95 -3.58
CA LYS A 81 -5.46 1.97 -4.97
C LYS A 81 -4.56 1.15 -5.92
N ALA A 82 -3.26 1.14 -5.67
CA ALA A 82 -2.28 0.40 -6.45
C ALA A 82 -2.27 -1.10 -6.10
N ALA A 83 -2.67 -1.46 -4.87
CA ALA A 83 -2.86 -2.84 -4.49
C ALA A 83 -3.95 -3.46 -5.38
N ALA A 84 -3.69 -4.65 -5.91
CA ALA A 84 -4.67 -5.36 -6.74
C ALA A 84 -5.99 -5.50 -5.96
N PRO A 85 -7.11 -5.01 -6.50
CA PRO A 85 -8.39 -5.15 -5.81
C PRO A 85 -8.71 -6.63 -5.72
N ILE A 86 -8.96 -7.11 -4.50
CA ILE A 86 -9.46 -8.46 -4.29
C ILE A 86 -10.86 -8.48 -4.91
N PRO A 87 -11.17 -9.42 -5.83
CA PRO A 87 -12.51 -9.52 -6.41
C PRO A 87 -13.48 -9.97 -5.31
N VAL A 88 -14.13 -9.00 -4.68
CA VAL A 88 -15.00 -9.20 -3.51
C VAL A 88 -16.10 -10.20 -3.79
N ASP A 89 -16.63 -10.22 -5.01
CA ASP A 89 -17.70 -11.14 -5.40
C ASP A 89 -17.21 -12.58 -5.50
N GLU A 90 -16.01 -12.80 -6.03
CA GLU A 90 -15.38 -14.13 -6.07
C GLU A 90 -15.05 -14.60 -4.64
N LEU A 91 -14.53 -13.71 -3.81
CA LEU A 91 -14.25 -14.03 -2.42
C LEU A 91 -15.52 -14.40 -1.66
N ARG A 92 -16.61 -13.67 -1.87
CA ARG A 92 -17.92 -13.96 -1.27
C ARG A 92 -18.43 -15.33 -1.68
N GLN A 93 -18.34 -15.68 -2.96
CA GLN A 93 -18.71 -17.00 -3.46
C GLN A 93 -17.88 -18.13 -2.83
N VAL A 94 -16.59 -17.90 -2.62
CA VAL A 94 -15.72 -18.90 -1.96
C VAL A 94 -16.11 -19.06 -0.49
N ILE A 95 -16.42 -17.96 0.21
CA ILE A 95 -16.87 -17.99 1.60
C ILE A 95 -18.22 -18.74 1.73
N GLU A 96 -19.17 -18.46 0.86
CA GLU A 96 -20.48 -19.12 0.84
C GLU A 96 -20.36 -20.62 0.57
N LYS A 97 -19.49 -21.02 -0.39
CA LYS A 97 -19.24 -22.45 -0.70
C LYS A 97 -18.57 -23.19 0.45
N ARG A 98 -17.76 -22.53 1.25
CA ARG A 98 -17.07 -23.15 2.40
C ARG A 98 -18.02 -23.46 3.56
N GLY A 99 -19.13 -22.75 3.69
CA GLY A 99 -20.05 -22.86 4.82
C GLY A 99 -19.42 -22.39 6.14
N LYS A 100 -20.24 -22.13 7.13
CA LYS A 100 -19.81 -21.83 8.50
C LYS A 100 -19.52 -23.14 9.22
N LYS A 101 -18.28 -23.33 9.69
CA LYS A 101 -17.98 -24.37 10.70
C LYS A 101 -18.28 -23.76 12.08
N GLU A 102 -19.21 -24.34 12.81
CA GLU A 102 -19.49 -23.93 14.19
C GLU A 102 -18.22 -24.07 15.04
N GLY A 103 -17.89 -23.02 15.77
CA GLY A 103 -16.82 -23.03 16.78
C GLY A 103 -15.38 -23.07 16.25
N ALA A 104 -15.16 -23.00 14.94
CA ALA A 104 -13.83 -22.96 14.36
C ALA A 104 -13.58 -21.65 13.62
N TYR A 105 -12.36 -21.14 13.77
CA TYR A 105 -11.82 -20.09 12.91
C TYR A 105 -11.99 -20.51 11.44
N ASN A 106 -12.71 -19.74 10.68
CA ASN A 106 -13.10 -20.13 9.33
C ASN A 106 -11.96 -20.12 8.30
N GLY A 107 -10.70 -19.90 8.73
CA GLY A 107 -9.52 -19.95 7.86
C GLY A 107 -9.70 -19.17 6.56
N GLY A 108 -10.56 -18.14 6.56
CA GLY A 108 -10.74 -17.27 5.42
C GLY A 108 -9.47 -16.48 5.16
N LEU A 109 -9.36 -15.92 3.97
CA LEU A 109 -8.37 -14.90 3.69
C LEU A 109 -8.58 -13.76 4.69
N VAL A 110 -7.77 -13.77 5.74
CA VAL A 110 -7.79 -12.72 6.75
C VAL A 110 -7.06 -11.55 6.12
N SER A 111 -7.79 -10.49 5.79
CA SER A 111 -7.13 -9.23 5.52
C SER A 111 -6.34 -8.85 6.79
N SER A 112 -5.22 -8.20 6.63
CA SER A 112 -4.42 -7.69 7.75
C SER A 112 -5.27 -6.88 8.76
N HIS A 113 -6.33 -6.29 8.28
CA HIS A 113 -7.30 -5.55 9.09
C HIS A 113 -8.15 -6.46 10.00
N HIS A 114 -8.57 -7.61 9.50
CA HIS A 114 -9.32 -8.59 10.28
C HIS A 114 -8.47 -9.27 11.34
N TYR A 115 -7.21 -9.52 11.02
CA TYR A 115 -6.23 -10.11 11.95
C TYR A 115 -5.98 -9.18 13.16
N SER A 116 -5.90 -7.87 12.93
CA SER A 116 -5.69 -6.89 14.01
C SER A 116 -6.87 -6.80 14.96
N ILE A 117 -8.11 -6.99 14.49
CA ILE A 117 -9.32 -6.92 15.31
C ILE A 117 -9.46 -8.18 16.16
N GLU A 118 -9.22 -9.37 15.60
CA GLU A 118 -9.33 -10.63 16.36
C GLU A 118 -8.21 -10.78 17.38
N PHE A 119 -6.98 -10.41 17.05
CA PHE A 119 -5.86 -10.44 17.97
C PHE A 119 -6.07 -9.50 19.18
N GLY A 120 -6.67 -8.34 18.94
CA GLY A 120 -7.05 -7.42 20.01
C GLY A 120 -8.12 -7.99 20.94
N HIS A 121 -9.05 -8.77 20.40
CA HIS A 121 -10.12 -9.40 21.19
C HIS A 121 -9.62 -10.56 22.07
N GLU A 122 -8.69 -11.37 21.58
CA GLU A 122 -8.09 -12.46 22.37
C GLU A 122 -7.23 -11.93 23.52
N ILE A 123 -6.45 -10.89 23.28
CA ILE A 123 -5.64 -10.25 24.33
C ILE A 123 -6.53 -9.63 25.39
N ALA A 124 -7.61 -8.94 25.00
CA ALA A 124 -8.54 -8.33 25.94
C ALA A 124 -9.23 -9.39 26.80
N ASN A 125 -9.62 -10.52 26.24
CA ASN A 125 -10.24 -11.62 26.99
C ASN A 125 -9.25 -12.35 27.91
N SER A 126 -7.99 -12.49 27.51
CA SER A 126 -6.93 -13.08 28.33
C SER A 126 -6.58 -12.20 29.54
N MET A 127 -6.64 -10.89 29.42
CA MET A 127 -6.37 -9.96 30.52
C MET A 127 -7.55 -9.77 31.46
N SER A 128 -8.78 -10.14 31.05
CA SER A 128 -9.99 -10.03 31.86
C SER A 128 -10.25 -11.24 32.76
N SER A 129 -9.41 -12.28 32.66
CA SER A 129 -9.55 -13.56 33.40
C SER A 129 -8.53 -13.73 34.53
N VAL A 130 -7.89 -12.64 34.96
CA VAL A 130 -6.94 -12.64 36.12
C VAL A 130 -7.55 -11.89 37.29
#